data_0216021c52221a8c27eca6baf63a73a2
#
_entry.id   0216021c52221a8c27eca6baf63a73a2
#
_cell.length_a   1.000
_cell.length_b   1.000
_cell.length_c   1.000
_cell.angle_alpha   90.00
_cell.angle_beta   90.00
_cell.angle_gamma   90.00
#
_symmetry.space_group_name_H-M   'P 1'
#
loop_
_entity.id
_entity.type
_entity.pdbx_description
1 polymer ?
#
loop_
_entity_poly.entity_id
_entity_poly.type
_entity_poly.pdbx_seq_one_letter_code
_entity_poly.pdbx_strand_id
1 'polypeptide(L)'
;PIDGEISKIIKNEGDIVLSGELIAEVEKNHISTSVNESIEEDTKNLETNISTESNKSMGHGPAIRRLLDEHKINPKDVVGTGKDGRLTKTDIKNYLSEFESKKINESELTPVKDSSREEERVPMSRMRSTIAKRLLTVTQETAMLTTFNEVDMQPIKNLRNEYGEDFKQNHGLKLGFMGFFVAASIIALKKYPIANASIDGSDVVYHGYQDISVAVSTDKGLVVPVIRDADMMTLPEIEKIIIEFSSKAQEGKLSIEEMQGGTFTISNGGVFGSLLSTPILNAPQTA
;
A
#
# COMPACT_ATOMS: atom_id res chain seq x y z
N PRO A 1 5.89 11.71 -6.58
CA PRO A 1 6.98 11.80 -5.64
C PRO A 1 8.28 11.62 -6.40
N ILE A 2 9.23 12.53 -6.17
CA ILE A 2 10.56 12.49 -6.75
C ILE A 2 11.51 12.44 -5.57
N ASP A 3 12.40 11.45 -5.56
CA ASP A 3 13.45 11.37 -4.56
C ASP A 3 14.54 12.40 -4.90
N GLY A 4 14.89 13.25 -3.93
CA GLY A 4 15.87 14.31 -4.09
C GLY A 4 16.22 14.97 -2.77
N GLU A 5 17.29 15.77 -2.76
CA GLU A 5 17.70 16.56 -1.62
C GLU A 5 17.08 17.96 -1.70
N ILE A 6 16.61 18.48 -0.55
CA ILE A 6 16.04 19.82 -0.50
C ILE A 6 17.17 20.83 -0.64
N SER A 7 17.24 21.53 -1.77
CA SER A 7 18.26 22.54 -2.04
C SER A 7 17.93 23.89 -1.40
N LYS A 8 16.64 24.21 -1.23
CA LYS A 8 16.21 25.47 -0.64
C LYS A 8 14.83 25.36 -0.01
N ILE A 9 14.69 25.85 1.23
CA ILE A 9 13.40 26.01 1.92
C ILE A 9 12.96 27.47 1.72
N ILE A 10 11.76 27.68 1.20
CA ILE A 10 11.20 29.01 0.88
C ILE A 10 10.22 29.46 1.96
N LYS A 11 9.50 28.50 2.59
CA LYS A 11 8.56 28.75 3.68
C LYS A 11 8.97 27.95 4.91
N ASN A 12 8.91 28.60 6.07
CA ASN A 12 9.26 27.99 7.36
C ASN A 12 8.03 27.41 8.06
N GLU A 13 8.29 26.63 9.11
CA GLU A 13 7.23 26.08 9.97
C GLU A 13 6.41 27.22 10.60
N GLY A 14 5.08 27.17 10.43
CA GLY A 14 4.15 28.21 10.89
C GLY A 14 3.75 29.25 9.84
N ASP A 15 4.36 29.26 8.65
CA ASP A 15 3.96 30.18 7.58
C ASP A 15 2.65 29.74 6.92
N ILE A 16 1.76 30.71 6.65
CA ILE A 16 0.51 30.46 5.90
C ILE A 16 0.86 30.34 4.41
N VAL A 17 0.48 29.22 3.79
CA VAL A 17 0.68 28.96 2.38
C VAL A 17 -0.64 28.81 1.63
N LEU A 18 -0.70 29.30 0.41
CA LEU A 18 -1.86 29.14 -0.48
C LEU A 18 -1.70 27.90 -1.36
N SER A 19 -2.82 27.37 -1.82
CA SER A 19 -2.80 26.20 -2.73
C SER A 19 -2.04 26.53 -4.02
N GLY A 20 -0.97 25.74 -4.32
CA GLY A 20 -0.11 25.96 -5.49
C GLY A 20 1.12 26.86 -5.25
N GLU A 21 1.33 27.36 -4.04
CA GLU A 21 2.51 28.16 -3.69
C GLU A 21 3.76 27.26 -3.52
N LEU A 22 4.91 27.73 -4.02
CA LEU A 22 6.18 27.02 -3.91
C LEU A 22 6.72 27.10 -2.48
N ILE A 23 6.91 25.95 -1.83
CA ILE A 23 7.34 25.87 -0.42
C ILE A 23 8.81 25.47 -0.27
N ALA A 24 9.35 24.69 -1.20
CA ALA A 24 10.75 24.26 -1.23
C ALA A 24 11.17 23.85 -2.64
N GLU A 25 12.47 23.91 -2.92
CA GLU A 25 13.09 23.41 -4.15
C GLU A 25 13.84 22.12 -3.83
N VAL A 26 13.66 21.11 -4.69
CA VAL A 26 14.31 19.79 -4.55
C VAL A 26 15.17 19.54 -5.77
N GLU A 27 16.46 19.28 -5.56
CA GLU A 27 17.36 18.83 -6.61
C GLU A 27 17.39 17.31 -6.71
N LYS A 28 17.36 16.80 -7.95
CA LYS A 28 17.46 15.37 -8.22
C LYS A 28 18.89 14.91 -7.95
N ASN A 29 19.08 14.03 -6.97
CA ASN A 29 20.39 13.40 -6.75
C ASN A 29 20.71 12.47 -7.93
N HIS A 30 21.71 12.84 -8.72
CA HIS A 30 22.52 11.90 -9.46
C HIS A 30 23.43 11.19 -8.43
N ILE A 31 23.20 9.92 -8.20
CA ILE A 31 24.10 9.08 -7.39
C ILE A 31 25.45 9.05 -8.11
N SER A 32 26.33 9.96 -7.74
CA SER A 32 27.76 9.84 -7.99
C SER A 32 28.35 9.17 -6.76
N THR A 33 28.73 7.93 -6.92
CA THR A 33 29.51 7.20 -5.94
C THR A 33 30.84 7.91 -5.72
N SER A 34 30.94 8.76 -4.71
CA SER A 34 32.21 9.31 -4.25
C SER A 34 32.68 8.48 -3.04
N VAL A 35 33.58 7.55 -3.34
CA VAL A 35 34.51 7.00 -2.37
C VAL A 35 35.85 7.73 -2.59
N ASN A 36 36.36 8.27 -1.49
CA ASN A 36 37.71 8.83 -1.26
C ASN A 36 37.94 10.31 -1.50
N GLU A 37 37.69 11.08 -0.45
CA GLU A 37 38.61 12.13 -0.02
C GLU A 37 39.77 11.49 0.74
N SER A 38 40.96 11.57 0.16
CA SER A 38 42.28 11.79 0.76
C SER A 38 43.32 11.29 -0.24
N ILE A 39 43.91 12.21 -0.93
CA ILE A 39 45.31 12.35 -1.35
C ILE A 39 45.34 13.44 -2.41
N GLU A 40 45.31 14.70 -1.98
CA GLU A 40 45.90 15.81 -2.68
C GLU A 40 47.37 15.90 -2.28
N GLU A 41 48.20 16.08 -3.26
CA GLU A 41 49.59 16.44 -3.34
C GLU A 41 50.45 15.33 -3.95
N ASP A 42 50.96 15.69 -5.14
CA ASP A 42 52.00 15.15 -5.97
C ASP A 42 51.50 14.51 -7.29
N THR A 43 51.37 15.36 -8.30
CA THR A 43 51.89 15.10 -9.65
C THR A 43 51.54 16.28 -10.58
N LYS A 44 52.20 17.39 -10.35
CA LYS A 44 52.62 18.29 -11.43
C LYS A 44 54.01 17.82 -11.85
N ASN A 45 54.09 17.17 -12.97
CA ASN A 45 55.18 17.03 -13.91
C ASN A 45 55.19 15.61 -14.52
N LEU A 46 54.67 15.51 -15.68
CA LEU A 46 55.18 14.62 -16.74
C LEU A 46 54.30 14.77 -18.00
N GLU A 47 54.39 15.99 -18.56
CA GLU A 47 54.25 16.12 -20.01
C GLU A 47 55.61 15.78 -20.64
N THR A 48 55.54 15.20 -21.83
CA THR A 48 56.58 14.78 -22.72
C THR A 48 57.10 13.36 -22.53
N ASN A 49 56.48 12.46 -23.31
CA ASN A 49 57.19 11.55 -24.23
C ASN A 49 56.18 10.57 -24.86
N ILE A 50 55.55 11.05 -25.93
CA ILE A 50 54.91 10.14 -26.88
C ILE A 50 56.01 9.73 -27.87
N SER A 51 56.69 8.66 -27.53
CA SER A 51 57.47 7.93 -28.52
C SER A 51 56.52 7.12 -29.38
N THR A 52 56.47 7.51 -30.62
CA THR A 52 55.93 6.76 -31.76
C THR A 52 56.53 5.35 -31.83
N GLU A 53 55.85 4.39 -31.21
CA GLU A 53 56.03 2.99 -31.64
C GLU A 53 55.13 2.73 -32.85
N SER A 54 55.77 2.62 -33.97
CA SER A 54 55.23 2.23 -35.25
C SER A 54 54.43 0.92 -35.13
N ASN A 55 53.08 1.05 -35.19
CA ASN A 55 52.19 -0.05 -35.47
C ASN A 55 52.58 -0.66 -36.82
N LYS A 56 53.30 -1.78 -36.81
CA LYS A 56 53.36 -2.70 -37.92
C LYS A 56 51.94 -3.20 -38.18
N SER A 57 51.19 -2.47 -38.99
CA SER A 57 49.94 -2.92 -39.54
C SER A 57 50.24 -4.18 -40.34
N MET A 58 49.86 -5.37 -39.84
CA MET A 58 49.78 -6.57 -40.66
C MET A 58 48.90 -6.23 -41.86
N GLY A 59 49.53 -6.23 -43.06
CA GLY A 59 48.90 -5.74 -44.27
C GLY A 59 47.81 -6.70 -44.75
N HIS A 60 46.63 -6.56 -44.24
CA HIS A 60 45.43 -7.24 -44.75
C HIS A 60 45.05 -6.65 -46.12
N GLY A 61 44.70 -7.50 -47.08
CA GLY A 61 44.29 -7.07 -48.42
C GLY A 61 42.98 -6.25 -48.39
N PRO A 62 42.73 -5.41 -49.40
CA PRO A 62 41.55 -4.51 -49.42
C PRO A 62 40.23 -5.23 -49.26
N ALA A 63 40.10 -6.46 -49.74
CA ALA A 63 38.89 -7.28 -49.61
C ALA A 63 38.64 -7.75 -48.16
N ILE A 64 39.72 -8.02 -47.42
CA ILE A 64 39.65 -8.43 -46.00
C ILE A 64 39.25 -7.26 -45.13
N ARG A 65 39.80 -6.08 -45.37
CA ARG A 65 39.41 -4.85 -44.62
C ARG A 65 37.93 -4.52 -44.78
N ARG A 66 37.37 -4.62 -46.00
CA ARG A 66 35.93 -4.43 -46.24
C ARG A 66 35.07 -5.40 -45.46
N LEU A 67 35.43 -6.69 -45.39
CA LEU A 67 34.68 -7.70 -44.66
C LEU A 67 34.74 -7.48 -43.13
N LEU A 68 35.90 -7.05 -42.63
CA LEU A 68 36.05 -6.71 -41.21
C LEU A 68 35.20 -5.49 -40.83
N ASP A 69 35.18 -4.44 -41.68
CA ASP A 69 34.41 -3.23 -41.49
C ASP A 69 32.88 -3.50 -41.61
N GLU A 70 32.48 -4.29 -42.61
CA GLU A 70 31.08 -4.66 -42.87
C GLU A 70 30.47 -5.42 -41.70
N HIS A 71 31.23 -6.35 -41.12
CA HIS A 71 30.77 -7.17 -39.98
C HIS A 71 31.24 -6.63 -38.62
N LYS A 72 31.91 -5.48 -38.56
CA LYS A 72 32.43 -4.84 -37.34
C LYS A 72 33.29 -5.77 -36.48
N ILE A 73 34.10 -6.60 -37.12
CA ILE A 73 34.96 -7.58 -36.46
C ILE A 73 36.34 -6.96 -36.21
N ASN A 74 36.86 -7.09 -34.98
CA ASN A 74 38.17 -6.64 -34.65
C ASN A 74 39.20 -7.68 -35.24
N PRO A 75 40.20 -7.25 -36.03
CA PRO A 75 41.20 -8.15 -36.62
C PRO A 75 41.98 -9.00 -35.60
N LYS A 76 42.02 -8.60 -34.35
CA LYS A 76 42.72 -9.34 -33.29
C LYS A 76 41.94 -10.55 -32.77
N ASP A 77 40.64 -10.61 -33.04
CA ASP A 77 39.72 -11.66 -32.53
C ASP A 77 39.68 -12.87 -33.50
N VAL A 78 40.26 -12.75 -34.66
CA VAL A 78 40.29 -13.79 -35.70
C VAL A 78 41.70 -14.32 -35.90
N VAL A 79 41.86 -15.64 -35.80
CA VAL A 79 43.17 -16.30 -36.07
C VAL A 79 43.38 -16.44 -37.58
N GLY A 80 44.41 -15.77 -38.11
CA GLY A 80 44.76 -15.84 -39.56
C GLY A 80 45.51 -17.13 -39.92
N THR A 81 45.00 -17.86 -40.92
CA THR A 81 45.63 -19.09 -41.45
C THR A 81 46.46 -18.86 -42.76
N GLY A 82 46.51 -17.63 -43.26
CA GLY A 82 47.24 -17.26 -44.44
C GLY A 82 48.76 -17.18 -44.24
N LYS A 83 49.53 -17.01 -45.36
CA LYS A 83 50.99 -16.88 -45.35
C LYS A 83 51.37 -15.70 -44.44
N ASP A 84 52.31 -15.92 -43.52
CA ASP A 84 52.82 -14.96 -42.54
C ASP A 84 51.72 -14.52 -41.52
N GLY A 85 50.74 -15.39 -41.18
CA GLY A 85 49.71 -15.09 -40.20
C GLY A 85 48.64 -14.11 -40.70
N ARG A 86 48.48 -13.92 -42.00
CA ARG A 86 47.48 -13.01 -42.58
C ARG A 86 46.09 -13.60 -42.56
N LEU A 87 45.10 -12.77 -42.30
CA LEU A 87 43.70 -13.17 -42.38
C LEU A 87 43.28 -13.48 -43.82
N THR A 88 42.59 -14.59 -43.98
CA THR A 88 41.99 -14.99 -45.27
C THR A 88 40.47 -14.78 -45.22
N LYS A 89 39.82 -14.76 -46.39
CA LYS A 89 38.38 -14.66 -46.50
C LYS A 89 37.65 -15.83 -45.80
N THR A 90 38.30 -16.98 -45.79
CA THR A 90 37.80 -18.21 -45.15
C THR A 90 37.84 -18.11 -43.63
N ASP A 91 38.86 -17.47 -43.05
CA ASP A 91 38.96 -17.29 -41.60
C ASP A 91 37.85 -16.40 -41.04
N ILE A 92 37.53 -15.32 -41.74
CA ILE A 92 36.43 -14.44 -41.37
C ILE A 92 35.08 -15.16 -41.48
N LYS A 93 34.90 -15.97 -42.52
CA LYS A 93 33.66 -16.73 -42.74
C LYS A 93 33.50 -17.83 -41.67
N ASN A 94 34.56 -18.51 -41.29
CA ASN A 94 34.54 -19.50 -40.21
C ASN A 94 34.25 -18.85 -38.87
N TYR A 95 34.87 -17.71 -38.57
CA TYR A 95 34.63 -16.95 -37.37
C TYR A 95 33.16 -16.52 -37.27
N LEU A 96 32.55 -16.03 -38.35
CA LEU A 96 31.14 -15.67 -38.42
C LEU A 96 30.22 -16.87 -38.17
N SER A 97 30.54 -18.03 -38.79
CA SER A 97 29.73 -19.25 -38.57
C SER A 97 29.87 -19.80 -37.16
N GLU A 98 31.03 -19.69 -36.51
CA GLU A 98 31.19 -20.02 -35.09
C GLU A 98 30.46 -19.04 -34.17
N PHE A 99 30.45 -17.76 -34.53
CA PHE A 99 29.75 -16.73 -33.77
C PHE A 99 28.22 -16.89 -33.87
N GLU A 100 27.71 -17.25 -35.05
CA GLU A 100 26.31 -17.60 -35.27
C GLU A 100 25.92 -18.89 -34.52
N SER A 101 26.78 -19.91 -34.54
CA SER A 101 26.56 -21.16 -33.81
C SER A 101 26.58 -20.98 -32.30
N LYS A 102 27.44 -20.11 -31.77
CA LYS A 102 27.44 -19.73 -30.35
C LYS A 102 26.17 -18.94 -29.96
N LYS A 103 25.70 -18.06 -30.85
CA LYS A 103 24.49 -17.30 -30.63
C LYS A 103 23.20 -18.16 -30.64
N ILE A 104 23.23 -19.25 -31.45
CA ILE A 104 22.15 -20.24 -31.50
C ILE A 104 22.15 -21.11 -30.22
N ASN A 105 23.34 -21.47 -29.72
CA ASN A 105 23.44 -22.23 -28.46
C ASN A 105 23.14 -21.39 -27.18
N GLU A 106 23.33 -20.08 -27.22
CA GLU A 106 22.89 -19.19 -26.13
C GLU A 106 21.40 -18.90 -26.19
N SER A 107 20.73 -19.03 -27.35
CA SER A 107 19.28 -18.84 -27.46
C SER A 107 18.48 -20.12 -27.20
N GLU A 108 19.11 -21.27 -27.07
CA GLU A 108 18.45 -22.53 -26.64
C GLU A 108 18.61 -22.86 -25.15
N LEU A 109 19.29 -22.03 -24.36
CA LEU A 109 19.04 -21.96 -22.96
C LEU A 109 17.70 -21.22 -22.79
N THR A 110 16.59 -21.92 -23.08
CA THR A 110 15.31 -21.57 -22.47
C THR A 110 15.63 -21.48 -20.99
N PRO A 111 15.41 -20.32 -20.31
CA PRO A 111 15.45 -20.34 -18.89
C PRO A 111 14.46 -21.43 -18.48
N VAL A 112 14.96 -22.46 -17.81
CA VAL A 112 14.09 -23.30 -16.99
C VAL A 112 13.23 -22.30 -16.30
N LYS A 113 11.92 -22.26 -16.59
CA LYS A 113 10.95 -21.51 -15.81
C LYS A 113 11.14 -22.08 -14.42
N ASP A 114 12.05 -21.45 -13.70
CA ASP A 114 12.09 -21.57 -12.27
C ASP A 114 10.63 -21.34 -11.89
N SER A 115 10.03 -22.29 -11.22
CA SER A 115 8.70 -22.14 -10.68
C SER A 115 8.80 -21.11 -9.54
N SER A 116 9.34 -19.94 -9.90
CA SER A 116 9.42 -18.78 -9.04
C SER A 116 7.99 -18.45 -8.68
N ARG A 117 7.72 -18.48 -7.41
CA ARG A 117 6.48 -17.94 -6.87
C ARG A 117 6.35 -16.54 -7.42
N GLU A 118 5.42 -16.36 -8.36
CA GLU A 118 5.17 -15.06 -8.95
C GLU A 118 4.61 -14.14 -7.85
N GLU A 119 5.32 -13.08 -7.55
CA GLU A 119 4.88 -12.05 -6.60
C GLU A 119 4.46 -10.82 -7.39
N GLU A 120 3.21 -10.42 -7.23
CA GLU A 120 2.70 -9.17 -7.78
C GLU A 120 2.69 -8.08 -6.69
N ARG A 121 3.33 -6.96 -6.94
CA ARG A 121 3.34 -5.80 -6.03
C ARG A 121 2.31 -4.78 -6.48
N VAL A 122 1.19 -4.72 -5.75
CA VAL A 122 0.11 -3.75 -6.01
C VAL A 122 0.10 -2.68 -4.92
N PRO A 123 0.20 -1.40 -5.25
CA PRO A 123 0.10 -0.32 -4.27
C PRO A 123 -1.25 -0.31 -3.55
N MET A 124 -1.23 -0.08 -2.24
CA MET A 124 -2.49 0.09 -1.50
C MET A 124 -3.24 1.34 -1.96
N SER A 125 -4.57 1.25 -2.00
CA SER A 125 -5.40 2.44 -2.17
C SER A 125 -5.19 3.43 -1.00
N ARG A 126 -5.40 4.72 -1.25
CA ARG A 126 -5.27 5.77 -0.22
C ARG A 126 -6.13 5.47 1.01
N MET A 127 -7.37 5.04 0.81
CA MET A 127 -8.29 4.68 1.88
C MET A 127 -7.74 3.53 2.73
N ARG A 128 -7.28 2.44 2.11
CA ARG A 128 -6.69 1.28 2.82
C ARG A 128 -5.43 1.67 3.60
N SER A 129 -4.56 2.49 3.02
CA SER A 129 -3.36 3.00 3.71
C SER A 129 -3.72 3.85 4.93
N THR A 130 -4.74 4.72 4.83
CA THR A 130 -5.23 5.54 5.95
C THR A 130 -5.83 4.68 7.06
N ILE A 131 -6.67 3.70 6.71
CA ILE A 131 -7.24 2.75 7.68
C ILE A 131 -6.14 1.98 8.40
N ALA A 132 -5.17 1.44 7.65
CA ALA A 132 -4.05 0.68 8.22
C ALA A 132 -3.24 1.51 9.22
N LYS A 133 -2.89 2.75 8.87
CA LYS A 133 -2.20 3.68 9.77
C LYS A 133 -3.01 3.96 11.03
N ARG A 134 -4.31 4.28 10.89
CA ARG A 134 -5.19 4.58 12.03
C ARG A 134 -5.30 3.39 12.99
N LEU A 135 -5.53 2.19 12.46
CA LEU A 135 -5.61 0.98 13.29
C LEU A 135 -4.29 0.66 13.98
N LEU A 136 -3.16 0.85 13.29
CA LEU A 136 -1.82 0.65 13.88
C LEU A 136 -1.58 1.62 15.04
N THR A 137 -1.88 2.90 14.86
CA THR A 137 -1.77 3.92 15.92
C THR A 137 -2.57 3.52 17.15
N VAL A 138 -3.84 3.15 16.97
CA VAL A 138 -4.71 2.73 18.08
C VAL A 138 -4.14 1.52 18.83
N THR A 139 -3.64 0.52 18.12
CA THR A 139 -3.06 -0.68 18.77
C THR A 139 -1.75 -0.40 19.51
N GLN A 140 -1.01 0.63 19.12
CA GLN A 140 0.24 1.03 19.77
C GLN A 140 0.02 1.96 20.96
N GLU A 141 -0.99 2.83 20.90
CA GLU A 141 -1.25 3.87 21.90
C GLU A 141 -2.26 3.45 22.97
N THR A 142 -2.98 2.34 22.75
CA THR A 142 -4.06 1.91 23.65
C THR A 142 -3.74 0.55 24.28
N ALA A 143 -3.83 0.46 25.61
CA ALA A 143 -3.78 -0.79 26.35
C ALA A 143 -5.14 -1.51 26.27
N MET A 144 -5.38 -2.23 25.18
CA MET A 144 -6.65 -2.92 24.93
C MET A 144 -6.76 -4.19 25.77
N LEU A 145 -7.95 -4.37 26.41
CA LEU A 145 -8.35 -5.60 27.06
C LEU A 145 -9.60 -6.14 26.39
N THR A 146 -9.58 -7.42 26.03
CA THR A 146 -10.76 -8.09 25.47
C THR A 146 -11.37 -9.03 26.52
N THR A 147 -12.69 -8.93 26.71
CA THR A 147 -13.46 -9.87 27.50
C THR A 147 -14.43 -10.64 26.61
N PHE A 148 -14.74 -11.85 26.99
CA PHE A 148 -15.64 -12.72 26.23
C PHE A 148 -16.83 -13.10 27.11
N ASN A 149 -18.04 -13.10 26.53
CA ASN A 149 -19.25 -13.51 27.19
C ASN A 149 -20.15 -14.26 26.21
N GLU A 150 -20.83 -15.30 26.68
CA GLU A 150 -21.81 -16.06 25.90
C GLU A 150 -23.21 -15.58 26.24
N VAL A 151 -24.02 -15.35 25.21
CA VAL A 151 -25.40 -14.89 25.35
C VAL A 151 -26.33 -15.86 24.62
N ASP A 152 -27.36 -16.38 25.31
CA ASP A 152 -28.41 -17.16 24.68
C ASP A 152 -29.29 -16.26 23.80
N MET A 153 -29.20 -16.45 22.50
CA MET A 153 -29.96 -15.69 21.50
C MET A 153 -31.34 -16.28 21.20
N GLN A 154 -31.71 -17.40 21.80
CA GLN A 154 -32.99 -18.06 21.52
C GLN A 154 -34.19 -17.20 21.87
N PRO A 155 -34.21 -16.46 22.99
CA PRO A 155 -35.30 -15.55 23.30
C PRO A 155 -35.52 -14.46 22.24
N ILE A 156 -34.43 -13.87 21.74
CA ILE A 156 -34.51 -12.85 20.68
C ILE A 156 -35.01 -13.47 19.36
N LYS A 157 -34.56 -14.69 19.04
CA LYS A 157 -35.04 -15.43 17.85
C LYS A 157 -36.55 -15.68 17.95
N ASN A 158 -37.02 -16.06 19.13
CA ASN A 158 -38.45 -16.30 19.38
C ASN A 158 -39.26 -14.99 19.21
N LEU A 159 -38.81 -13.88 19.79
CA LEU A 159 -39.43 -12.57 19.58
C LEU A 159 -39.50 -12.17 18.11
N ARG A 160 -38.42 -12.38 17.36
CA ARG A 160 -38.40 -12.08 15.93
C ARG A 160 -39.34 -12.97 15.12
N ASN A 161 -39.51 -14.23 15.50
CA ASN A 161 -40.45 -15.13 14.85
C ASN A 161 -41.89 -14.79 15.17
N GLU A 162 -42.16 -14.38 16.41
CA GLU A 162 -43.52 -14.02 16.88
C GLU A 162 -43.97 -12.67 16.32
N TYR A 163 -43.13 -11.65 16.41
CA TYR A 163 -43.51 -10.27 16.08
C TYR A 163 -42.94 -9.76 14.74
N GLY A 164 -42.13 -10.53 14.05
CA GLY A 164 -41.41 -10.08 12.87
C GLY A 164 -42.30 -9.70 11.68
N GLU A 165 -43.42 -10.42 11.48
CA GLU A 165 -44.37 -10.11 10.40
C GLU A 165 -45.21 -8.86 10.73
N ASP A 166 -45.72 -8.74 11.96
CA ASP A 166 -46.43 -7.57 12.44
C ASP A 166 -45.50 -6.32 12.39
N PHE A 167 -44.27 -6.48 12.78
CA PHE A 167 -43.27 -5.41 12.70
C PHE A 167 -43.07 -4.95 11.27
N LYS A 168 -42.95 -5.89 10.34
CA LYS A 168 -42.80 -5.59 8.93
C LYS A 168 -44.04 -4.92 8.33
N GLN A 169 -45.23 -5.33 8.69
CA GLN A 169 -46.47 -4.71 8.23
C GLN A 169 -46.61 -3.27 8.77
N ASN A 170 -46.26 -3.04 10.02
CA ASN A 170 -46.41 -1.73 10.67
C ASN A 170 -45.30 -0.75 10.30
N HIS A 171 -44.09 -1.19 10.08
CA HIS A 171 -42.93 -0.34 9.85
C HIS A 171 -42.28 -0.46 8.49
N GLY A 172 -42.67 -1.44 7.63
CA GLY A 172 -42.12 -1.67 6.32
C GLY A 172 -40.68 -2.29 6.35
N LEU A 173 -40.22 -2.70 7.52
CA LEU A 173 -38.86 -3.15 7.78
C LEU A 173 -38.85 -4.55 8.38
N LYS A 174 -37.79 -5.34 8.11
CA LYS A 174 -37.58 -6.60 8.85
C LYS A 174 -37.00 -6.31 10.22
N LEU A 175 -37.50 -7.00 11.24
CA LEU A 175 -36.93 -6.94 12.58
C LEU A 175 -35.56 -7.65 12.59
N GLY A 176 -34.49 -6.85 12.62
CA GLY A 176 -33.10 -7.31 12.64
C GLY A 176 -32.62 -7.75 14.01
N PHE A 177 -31.35 -8.17 14.11
CA PHE A 177 -30.67 -8.39 15.38
C PHE A 177 -29.96 -7.15 15.90
N MET A 178 -29.49 -6.29 14.99
CA MET A 178 -28.62 -5.16 15.37
C MET A 178 -29.32 -4.14 16.23
N GLY A 179 -30.60 -3.88 15.99
CA GLY A 179 -31.40 -3.00 16.84
C GLY A 179 -31.45 -3.45 18.30
N PHE A 180 -31.54 -4.77 18.55
CA PHE A 180 -31.49 -5.31 19.91
C PHE A 180 -30.13 -5.10 20.57
N PHE A 181 -29.02 -5.28 19.82
CA PHE A 181 -27.68 -5.03 20.35
C PHE A 181 -27.47 -3.55 20.65
N VAL A 182 -27.93 -2.65 19.77
CA VAL A 182 -27.88 -1.20 20.01
C VAL A 182 -28.68 -0.84 21.29
N ALA A 183 -29.92 -1.32 21.42
CA ALA A 183 -30.72 -1.07 22.58
C ALA A 183 -30.11 -1.61 23.89
N ALA A 184 -29.57 -2.82 23.86
CA ALA A 184 -28.87 -3.42 25.00
C ALA A 184 -27.61 -2.63 25.38
N SER A 185 -26.84 -2.17 24.39
CA SER A 185 -25.68 -1.34 24.64
C SER A 185 -26.02 -0.01 25.25
N ILE A 186 -27.07 0.67 24.79
CA ILE A 186 -27.57 1.92 25.39
C ILE A 186 -27.90 1.73 26.86
N ILE A 187 -28.62 0.67 27.24
CA ILE A 187 -28.94 0.35 28.61
C ILE A 187 -27.67 0.14 29.45
N ALA A 188 -26.70 -0.60 28.90
CA ALA A 188 -25.45 -0.85 29.58
C ALA A 188 -24.61 0.43 29.76
N LEU A 189 -24.50 1.27 28.72
CA LEU A 189 -23.74 2.53 28.76
C LEU A 189 -24.35 3.55 29.74
N LYS A 190 -25.68 3.60 29.84
CA LYS A 190 -26.38 4.41 30.88
C LYS A 190 -26.08 3.93 32.30
N LYS A 191 -25.93 2.62 32.48
CA LYS A 191 -25.58 2.01 33.77
C LYS A 191 -24.09 2.15 34.11
N TYR A 192 -23.22 2.13 33.09
CA TYR A 192 -21.76 2.21 33.22
C TYR A 192 -21.20 3.33 32.35
N PRO A 193 -21.35 4.62 32.75
CA PRO A 193 -20.98 5.76 31.92
C PRO A 193 -19.49 5.80 31.48
N ILE A 194 -18.61 5.16 32.25
CA ILE A 194 -17.19 5.08 31.92
C ILE A 194 -16.96 4.36 30.59
N ALA A 195 -17.81 3.39 30.23
CA ALA A 195 -17.71 2.69 28.94
C ALA A 195 -18.19 3.55 27.75
N ASN A 196 -18.88 4.66 28.03
CA ASN A 196 -19.31 5.67 27.05
C ASN A 196 -18.43 6.92 27.08
N ALA A 197 -17.24 6.84 27.69
CA ALA A 197 -16.30 7.95 27.78
C ALA A 197 -15.27 7.90 26.66
N SER A 198 -14.52 8.98 26.50
CA SER A 198 -13.32 9.04 25.65
C SER A 198 -12.16 9.61 26.44
N ILE A 199 -10.94 9.43 25.92
CA ILE A 199 -9.73 10.00 26.50
C ILE A 199 -9.28 11.15 25.61
N ASP A 200 -9.05 12.31 26.23
CA ASP A 200 -8.48 13.49 25.59
C ASP A 200 -7.28 13.97 26.43
N GLY A 201 -6.09 13.70 25.94
CA GLY A 201 -4.83 13.92 26.67
C GLY A 201 -4.80 13.15 27.98
N SER A 202 -4.89 13.85 29.11
CA SER A 202 -4.95 13.30 30.48
C SER A 202 -6.36 13.21 31.05
N ASP A 203 -7.35 13.67 30.31
CA ASP A 203 -8.70 13.80 30.81
C ASP A 203 -9.62 12.67 30.31
N VAL A 204 -10.53 12.24 31.15
CA VAL A 204 -11.66 11.35 30.80
C VAL A 204 -12.86 12.18 30.51
N VAL A 205 -13.36 12.18 29.28
CA VAL A 205 -14.51 12.93 28.81
C VAL A 205 -15.75 12.04 28.85
N TYR A 206 -16.70 12.31 29.75
CA TYR A 206 -17.96 11.61 29.84
C TYR A 206 -18.97 12.22 28.87
N HIS A 207 -19.60 11.40 28.03
CA HIS A 207 -20.65 11.85 27.12
C HIS A 207 -22.02 11.66 27.71
N GLY A 208 -22.85 12.73 27.70
CA GLY A 208 -24.23 12.72 28.18
C GLY A 208 -25.23 12.13 27.16
N TYR A 209 -24.77 11.68 26.02
CA TYR A 209 -25.51 11.12 24.90
C TYR A 209 -24.89 9.78 24.48
N GLN A 210 -25.63 8.96 23.75
CA GLN A 210 -25.15 7.68 23.22
C GLN A 210 -25.19 7.68 21.69
N ASP A 211 -24.05 7.99 21.08
CA ASP A 211 -23.82 7.95 19.62
C ASP A 211 -23.21 6.60 19.26
N ILE A 212 -24.05 5.68 18.81
CA ILE A 212 -23.66 4.30 18.57
C ILE A 212 -23.19 4.11 17.14
N SER A 213 -21.93 3.77 16.98
CA SER A 213 -21.36 3.39 15.68
C SER A 213 -21.66 1.95 15.35
N VAL A 214 -22.05 1.65 14.11
CA VAL A 214 -22.33 0.29 13.65
C VAL A 214 -21.46 -0.02 12.46
N ALA A 215 -20.64 -1.07 12.56
CA ALA A 215 -19.75 -1.46 11.46
C ALA A 215 -20.53 -2.08 10.30
N VAL A 216 -20.35 -1.55 9.10
CA VAL A 216 -20.97 -2.01 7.85
C VAL A 216 -19.87 -2.41 6.86
N SER A 217 -19.96 -3.63 6.34
CA SER A 217 -19.04 -4.13 5.31
C SER A 217 -19.46 -3.68 3.91
N THR A 218 -18.49 -3.25 3.12
CA THR A 218 -18.65 -2.90 1.70
C THR A 218 -17.56 -3.56 0.87
N ASP A 219 -17.73 -3.60 -0.45
CA ASP A 219 -16.70 -4.10 -1.37
C ASP A 219 -15.38 -3.33 -1.29
N LYS A 220 -15.43 -2.07 -0.83
CA LYS A 220 -14.26 -1.20 -0.66
C LYS A 220 -13.59 -1.30 0.71
N GLY A 221 -14.22 -1.98 1.66
CA GLY A 221 -13.76 -2.14 3.04
C GLY A 221 -14.85 -1.93 4.08
N LEU A 222 -14.44 -1.85 5.34
CA LEU A 222 -15.32 -1.64 6.47
C LEU A 222 -15.50 -0.12 6.71
N VAL A 223 -16.76 0.33 6.86
CA VAL A 223 -17.13 1.68 7.26
C VAL A 223 -17.94 1.61 8.55
N VAL A 224 -17.92 2.68 9.35
CA VAL A 224 -18.50 2.68 10.68
C VAL A 224 -19.34 3.93 10.87
N PRO A 225 -20.55 4.00 10.27
CA PRO A 225 -21.47 5.13 10.45
C PRO A 225 -22.03 5.18 11.87
N VAL A 226 -22.46 6.36 12.29
CA VAL A 226 -22.85 6.70 13.65
C VAL A 226 -24.35 7.00 13.73
N ILE A 227 -25.07 6.24 14.56
CA ILE A 227 -26.45 6.51 14.94
C ILE A 227 -26.38 7.53 16.06
N ARG A 228 -26.76 8.77 15.76
CA ARG A 228 -26.77 9.89 16.73
C ARG A 228 -27.91 9.77 17.71
N ASP A 229 -27.68 10.16 18.98
CA ASP A 229 -28.67 10.16 20.01
C ASP A 229 -29.51 8.87 20.04
N ALA A 230 -28.83 7.72 19.88
CA ALA A 230 -29.51 6.43 19.74
C ALA A 230 -30.40 6.07 20.92
N ASP A 231 -30.13 6.65 22.10
CA ASP A 231 -30.91 6.47 23.32
C ASP A 231 -32.27 7.19 23.33
N MET A 232 -32.47 8.11 22.39
CA MET A 232 -33.74 8.78 22.18
C MET A 232 -34.62 8.10 21.12
N MET A 233 -34.10 7.05 20.47
CA MET A 233 -34.75 6.36 19.37
C MET A 233 -35.47 5.10 19.81
N THR A 234 -36.54 4.79 19.09
CA THR A 234 -37.26 3.52 19.20
C THR A 234 -36.54 2.44 18.38
N LEU A 235 -36.81 1.15 18.66
CA LEU A 235 -36.25 0.04 17.93
C LEU A 235 -36.49 0.10 16.40
N PRO A 236 -37.72 0.45 15.90
CA PRO A 236 -37.96 0.65 14.49
C PRO A 236 -37.12 1.76 13.85
N GLU A 237 -36.89 2.85 14.54
CA GLU A 237 -36.06 3.96 14.05
C GLU A 237 -34.60 3.55 13.93
N ILE A 238 -34.07 2.84 14.93
CA ILE A 238 -32.72 2.28 14.89
C ILE A 238 -32.56 1.32 13.71
N GLU A 239 -33.47 0.38 13.51
CA GLU A 239 -33.42 -0.57 12.41
C GLU A 239 -33.49 0.13 11.02
N LYS A 240 -34.31 1.18 10.92
CA LYS A 240 -34.44 2.01 9.71
C LYS A 240 -33.10 2.67 9.36
N ILE A 241 -32.46 3.31 10.35
CA ILE A 241 -31.17 3.99 10.13
C ILE A 241 -30.08 2.99 9.76
N ILE A 242 -30.06 1.81 10.38
CA ILE A 242 -29.09 0.75 10.05
C ILE A 242 -29.22 0.31 8.57
N ILE A 243 -30.47 0.13 8.09
CA ILE A 243 -30.74 -0.21 6.69
C ILE A 243 -30.32 0.94 5.77
N GLU A 244 -30.61 2.17 6.12
CA GLU A 244 -30.23 3.37 5.36
C GLU A 244 -28.71 3.49 5.26
N PHE A 245 -27.98 3.33 6.37
CA PHE A 245 -26.52 3.34 6.36
C PHE A 245 -25.92 2.19 5.55
N SER A 246 -26.53 1.00 5.62
CA SER A 246 -26.09 -0.12 4.80
C SER A 246 -26.21 0.19 3.30
N SER A 247 -27.33 0.77 2.87
CA SER A 247 -27.54 1.18 1.47
C SER A 247 -26.55 2.28 1.05
N LYS A 248 -26.43 3.35 1.84
CA LYS A 248 -25.49 4.45 1.58
C LYS A 248 -24.04 3.96 1.53
N ALA A 249 -23.68 3.01 2.40
CA ALA A 249 -22.33 2.44 2.45
C ALA A 249 -22.00 1.66 1.17
N GLN A 250 -22.92 0.82 0.70
CA GLN A 250 -22.75 0.05 -0.54
C GLN A 250 -22.64 0.97 -1.77
N GLU A 251 -23.43 2.04 -1.79
CA GLU A 251 -23.38 3.05 -2.85
C GLU A 251 -22.20 4.01 -2.74
N GLY A 252 -21.44 3.97 -1.63
CA GLY A 252 -20.33 4.89 -1.38
C GLY A 252 -20.76 6.34 -1.13
N LYS A 253 -21.99 6.54 -0.61
CA LYS A 253 -22.63 7.85 -0.38
C LYS A 253 -22.64 8.29 1.09
N LEU A 254 -21.98 7.56 1.98
CA LEU A 254 -21.82 8.01 3.37
C LEU A 254 -20.97 9.28 3.41
N SER A 255 -21.46 10.29 4.14
CA SER A 255 -20.70 11.51 4.37
C SER A 255 -19.64 11.31 5.48
N ILE A 256 -18.68 12.23 5.55
CA ILE A 256 -17.63 12.19 6.59
C ILE A 256 -18.28 12.43 7.97
N GLU A 257 -19.25 13.30 8.04
CA GLU A 257 -20.00 13.63 9.27
C GLU A 257 -20.75 12.41 9.80
N GLU A 258 -21.30 11.58 8.93
CA GLU A 258 -21.98 10.33 9.31
C GLU A 258 -21.03 9.27 9.89
N MET A 259 -19.70 9.41 9.69
CA MET A 259 -18.67 8.45 10.12
C MET A 259 -17.80 8.93 11.28
N GLN A 260 -18.10 10.09 11.87
CA GLN A 260 -17.29 10.70 12.94
C GLN A 260 -18.08 10.88 14.23
N GLY A 261 -17.40 10.93 15.36
CA GLY A 261 -17.96 11.35 16.64
C GLY A 261 -18.78 10.31 17.39
N GLY A 262 -18.73 9.02 17.00
CA GLY A 262 -19.38 7.96 17.78
C GLY A 262 -18.72 7.77 19.15
N THR A 263 -19.53 7.40 20.16
CA THR A 263 -19.06 7.18 21.55
C THR A 263 -18.84 5.71 21.89
N PHE A 264 -19.48 4.81 21.16
CA PHE A 264 -19.35 3.35 21.30
C PHE A 264 -19.51 2.66 19.94
N THR A 265 -18.81 1.54 19.71
CA THR A 265 -18.86 0.85 18.42
C THR A 265 -19.35 -0.60 18.55
N ILE A 266 -20.32 -0.97 17.71
CA ILE A 266 -20.81 -2.34 17.57
C ILE A 266 -20.35 -2.90 16.23
N SER A 267 -19.72 -4.08 16.25
CA SER A 267 -19.29 -4.79 15.06
C SER A 267 -19.81 -6.22 15.04
N ASN A 268 -20.22 -6.70 13.88
CA ASN A 268 -20.68 -8.07 13.71
C ASN A 268 -19.70 -8.86 12.80
N GLY A 269 -18.82 -9.66 13.42
CA GLY A 269 -17.92 -10.55 12.72
C GLY A 269 -18.54 -11.88 12.27
N GLY A 270 -19.74 -12.21 12.73
CA GLY A 270 -20.43 -13.46 12.42
C GLY A 270 -20.76 -13.63 10.93
N VAL A 271 -20.96 -12.54 10.21
CA VAL A 271 -21.18 -12.53 8.75
C VAL A 271 -19.98 -13.08 7.98
N PHE A 272 -18.78 -13.05 8.56
CA PHE A 272 -17.53 -13.56 8.02
C PHE A 272 -17.16 -14.94 8.57
N GLY A 273 -18.04 -15.58 9.34
CA GLY A 273 -17.81 -16.88 9.97
C GLY A 273 -16.92 -16.83 11.21
N SER A 274 -16.70 -15.65 11.81
CA SER A 274 -15.91 -15.52 13.04
C SER A 274 -16.70 -16.07 14.23
N LEU A 275 -16.07 -17.01 14.98
CA LEU A 275 -16.60 -17.51 16.24
C LEU A 275 -16.18 -16.62 17.41
N LEU A 276 -14.92 -16.22 17.44
CA LEU A 276 -14.31 -15.34 18.43
C LEU A 276 -13.44 -14.32 17.72
N SER A 277 -13.41 -13.10 18.21
CA SER A 277 -12.51 -12.05 17.69
C SER A 277 -12.07 -11.12 18.82
N THR A 278 -10.94 -10.47 18.61
CA THR A 278 -10.41 -9.43 19.47
C THR A 278 -10.56 -8.08 18.74
N PRO A 279 -11.65 -7.36 18.93
CA PRO A 279 -11.89 -6.12 18.18
C PRO A 279 -10.86 -5.04 18.54
N ILE A 280 -10.52 -4.22 17.55
CA ILE A 280 -9.69 -3.02 17.75
C ILE A 280 -10.62 -1.85 18.04
N LEU A 281 -10.29 -1.04 19.03
CA LEU A 281 -11.07 0.14 19.39
C LEU A 281 -11.12 1.16 18.24
N ASN A 282 -12.21 1.91 18.18
CA ASN A 282 -12.35 3.04 17.27
C ASN A 282 -12.04 4.33 18.04
N ALA A 283 -10.75 4.68 18.16
CA ALA A 283 -10.33 5.85 18.93
C ALA A 283 -11.11 7.13 18.53
N PRO A 284 -11.46 7.99 19.52
CA PRO A 284 -11.02 8.04 20.92
C PRO A 284 -11.90 7.24 21.90
N GLN A 285 -12.74 6.32 21.43
CA GLN A 285 -13.62 5.49 22.26
C GLN A 285 -12.81 4.59 23.19
N THR A 286 -13.37 4.30 24.37
CA THR A 286 -12.76 3.39 25.37
C THR A 286 -13.34 1.98 25.33
N ALA A 287 -14.43 1.75 24.59
CA ALA A 287 -15.08 0.44 24.45
C ALA A 287 -15.85 0.33 23.12
#